data_c9c1b3a3ba3190b0ec4b542b4206b223
#
_entry.id   c9c1b3a3ba3190b0ec4b542b4206b223
#
_cell.length_a   1.000
_cell.length_b   1.000
_cell.length_c   1.000
_cell.angle_alpha   90.00
_cell.angle_beta   90.00
_cell.angle_gamma   90.00
#
_symmetry.space_group_name_H-M   'P 1'
#
loop_
_entity.id
_entity.type
_entity.pdbx_description
1 polymer ?
#
loop_
_entity_poly.entity_id
_entity_poly.type
_entity_poly.pdbx_seq_one_letter_code
_entity_poly.pdbx_strand_id
1 'polypeptide(L)'
;EAGGQVESRLLSDEERATLRAERVAAAPPIGGGVATFLVLLGLVLTTARGVAPSFDGRPLAIGAAGLALAALVDILLITPLTSAGATTLLLALPVLMALYGCRAAARMLGQSEILRVVFPPLVLIVAVLGSILGGITNPTPAAALGAGGAIMLAAYRKLTETGRSGSIILWASGAIVVMLMVGVNFDLRVNQENVRLEQYIAFGVAFGCFLYAMFGLFYACWVLLAGHVLAPVVRETAKVTAMVFAILIGSQLLNLVIISFGGEHYIQQFLRSFDQEWTVFLLVMLILFILGFVLDFLEIIYIVVPIVGPVIYGGTLDPAWVTIMITI
;
A
#
# COMPACT_ATOMS: atom_id res chain seq x y z
N GLU A 1 21.80 -4.47 -16.69
CA GLU A 1 22.26 -5.03 -18.01
C GLU A 1 21.92 -6.50 -18.05
N ALA A 2 21.35 -6.90 -19.21
CA ALA A 2 20.96 -8.22 -19.67
C ALA A 2 19.45 -8.49 -19.57
N GLY A 3 18.68 -7.69 -20.30
CA GLY A 3 17.44 -8.15 -20.91
C GLY A 3 17.77 -9.13 -22.00
N GLY A 4 18.08 -10.38 -21.65
CA GLY A 4 18.21 -11.45 -22.60
C GLY A 4 16.87 -11.60 -23.31
N GLN A 5 16.85 -11.32 -24.61
CA GLN A 5 15.84 -11.80 -25.52
C GLN A 5 15.82 -13.32 -25.35
N VAL A 6 14.79 -13.82 -24.68
CA VAL A 6 14.48 -15.25 -24.72
C VAL A 6 14.10 -15.51 -26.17
N GLU A 7 15.07 -16.01 -26.93
CA GLU A 7 14.81 -16.65 -28.25
C GLU A 7 13.59 -17.53 -28.04
N SER A 8 12.57 -17.28 -28.82
CA SER A 8 11.37 -18.13 -28.89
C SER A 8 11.79 -19.45 -29.56
N ARG A 9 12.57 -20.24 -28.84
CA ARG A 9 12.86 -21.62 -29.16
C ARG A 9 11.52 -22.30 -29.28
N LEU A 10 11.22 -22.85 -30.42
CA LEU A 10 10.04 -23.69 -30.60
C LEU A 10 10.19 -24.90 -29.68
N LEU A 11 9.67 -24.75 -28.46
CA LEU A 11 9.64 -25.82 -27.46
C LEU A 11 8.86 -26.99 -28.03
N SER A 12 9.38 -28.20 -27.89
CA SER A 12 8.66 -29.42 -28.27
C SER A 12 7.33 -29.50 -27.49
N ASP A 13 6.37 -30.24 -28.03
CA ASP A 13 5.06 -30.38 -27.36
C ASP A 13 5.18 -31.05 -26.00
N GLU A 14 6.20 -31.91 -25.79
CA GLU A 14 6.52 -32.51 -24.51
C GLU A 14 7.09 -31.49 -23.50
N GLU A 15 8.01 -30.60 -23.92
CA GLU A 15 8.54 -29.53 -23.08
C GLU A 15 7.47 -28.51 -22.71
N ARG A 16 6.51 -28.25 -23.61
CA ARG A 16 5.34 -27.42 -23.29
C ARG A 16 4.43 -28.09 -22.28
N ALA A 17 4.23 -29.38 -22.36
CA ALA A 17 3.41 -30.15 -21.41
C ALA A 17 4.04 -30.20 -20.03
N THR A 18 5.37 -30.39 -19.93
CA THR A 18 6.08 -30.39 -18.63
C THR A 18 6.07 -29.01 -17.98
N LEU A 19 6.34 -27.93 -18.73
CA LEU A 19 6.27 -26.56 -18.20
C LEU A 19 4.86 -26.17 -17.75
N ARG A 20 3.82 -26.68 -18.42
CA ARG A 20 2.43 -26.48 -17.99
C ARG A 20 2.14 -27.22 -16.67
N ALA A 21 2.60 -28.44 -16.56
CA ALA A 21 2.44 -29.23 -15.34
C ALA A 21 3.17 -28.61 -14.14
N GLU A 22 4.40 -28.12 -14.35
CA GLU A 22 5.15 -27.39 -13.32
C GLU A 22 4.47 -26.11 -12.89
N ARG A 23 3.92 -25.31 -13.83
CA ARG A 23 3.16 -24.10 -13.50
C ARG A 23 1.91 -24.38 -12.68
N VAL A 24 1.22 -25.48 -12.98
CA VAL A 24 0.04 -25.90 -12.22
C VAL A 24 0.44 -26.39 -10.82
N ALA A 25 1.55 -27.12 -10.71
CA ALA A 25 2.04 -27.63 -9.43
C ALA A 25 2.60 -26.54 -8.51
N ALA A 26 3.21 -25.49 -9.09
CA ALA A 26 3.77 -24.37 -8.35
C ALA A 26 2.73 -23.27 -8.00
N ALA A 27 1.52 -23.35 -8.54
CA ALA A 27 0.48 -22.34 -8.29
C ALA A 27 -0.07 -22.46 -6.86
N PRO A 28 -0.30 -21.31 -6.18
CA PRO A 28 -0.97 -21.30 -4.90
C PRO A 28 -2.41 -21.81 -5.05
N PRO A 29 -2.99 -22.43 -4.00
CA PRO A 29 -4.32 -23.02 -4.04
C PRO A 29 -5.45 -22.01 -4.32
N ILE A 30 -5.19 -20.72 -4.03
CA ILE A 30 -6.10 -19.62 -4.32
C ILE A 30 -5.30 -18.54 -5.06
N GLY A 31 -5.84 -18.06 -6.19
CA GLY A 31 -5.21 -16.98 -6.95
C GLY A 31 -5.08 -15.70 -6.11
N GLY A 32 -3.92 -15.03 -6.15
CA GLY A 32 -3.63 -13.86 -5.30
C GLY A 32 -4.68 -12.75 -5.41
N GLY A 33 -5.24 -12.52 -6.60
CA GLY A 33 -6.32 -11.57 -6.81
C GLY A 33 -7.63 -11.96 -6.11
N VAL A 34 -7.99 -13.25 -6.19
CA VAL A 34 -9.19 -13.79 -5.52
C VAL A 34 -8.99 -13.78 -4.01
N ALA A 35 -7.82 -14.17 -3.50
CA ALA A 35 -7.50 -14.12 -2.08
C ALA A 35 -7.65 -12.70 -1.51
N THR A 36 -7.10 -11.69 -2.19
CA THR A 36 -7.25 -10.28 -1.79
C THR A 36 -8.70 -9.84 -1.76
N PHE A 37 -9.46 -10.19 -2.81
CA PHE A 37 -10.89 -9.90 -2.90
C PHE A 37 -11.68 -10.54 -1.75
N LEU A 38 -11.43 -11.83 -1.44
CA LEU A 38 -12.07 -12.54 -0.36
C LEU A 38 -11.80 -11.91 1.00
N VAL A 39 -10.54 -11.54 1.28
CA VAL A 39 -10.14 -10.90 2.54
C VAL A 39 -10.81 -9.53 2.69
N LEU A 40 -10.72 -8.66 1.69
CA LEU A 40 -11.26 -7.30 1.76
C LEU A 40 -12.78 -7.30 1.91
N LEU A 41 -13.50 -8.07 1.08
CA LEU A 41 -14.96 -8.12 1.17
C LEU A 41 -15.44 -8.90 2.38
N GLY A 42 -14.73 -9.95 2.80
CA GLY A 42 -15.00 -10.68 4.03
C GLY A 42 -14.90 -9.78 5.26
N LEU A 43 -13.89 -8.91 5.30
CA LEU A 43 -13.71 -7.93 6.36
C LEU A 43 -14.87 -6.92 6.41
N VAL A 44 -15.35 -6.45 5.25
CA VAL A 44 -16.50 -5.54 5.17
C VAL A 44 -17.77 -6.23 5.70
N LEU A 45 -18.05 -7.48 5.29
CA LEU A 45 -19.25 -8.21 5.72
C LEU A 45 -19.23 -8.53 7.22
N THR A 46 -18.08 -8.96 7.76
CA THR A 46 -17.93 -9.29 9.19
C THR A 46 -18.04 -8.05 10.05
N THR A 47 -17.42 -6.94 9.64
CA THR A 47 -17.51 -5.65 10.32
C THR A 47 -18.95 -5.15 10.37
N ALA A 48 -19.67 -5.21 9.24
CA ALA A 48 -21.07 -4.81 9.17
C ALA A 48 -21.96 -5.64 10.12
N ARG A 49 -21.70 -6.95 10.23
CA ARG A 49 -22.42 -7.82 11.14
C ARG A 49 -22.13 -7.53 12.60
N GLY A 50 -20.86 -7.26 12.94
CA GLY A 50 -20.42 -6.95 14.30
C GLY A 50 -20.99 -5.64 14.81
N VAL A 51 -21.10 -4.64 13.96
CA VAL A 51 -21.53 -3.29 14.33
C VAL A 51 -23.03 -3.11 14.32
N ALA A 52 -23.77 -3.77 13.47
CA ALA A 52 -25.21 -3.65 13.31
C ALA A 52 -25.94 -5.01 13.42
N PRO A 53 -25.88 -5.70 14.58
CA PRO A 53 -26.45 -7.02 14.74
C PRO A 53 -27.97 -7.06 14.64
N SER A 54 -28.63 -5.91 14.84
CA SER A 54 -30.11 -5.77 14.81
C SER A 54 -30.71 -5.71 13.40
N PHE A 55 -29.86 -5.53 12.36
CA PHE A 55 -30.33 -5.48 10.97
C PHE A 55 -30.53 -6.88 10.37
N ASP A 56 -31.38 -6.95 9.35
CA ASP A 56 -31.63 -8.19 8.61
C ASP A 56 -30.29 -8.72 8.02
N GLY A 57 -29.85 -9.85 8.56
CA GLY A 57 -28.59 -10.48 8.15
C GLY A 57 -28.64 -11.25 6.82
N ARG A 58 -29.83 -11.39 6.19
CA ARG A 58 -29.99 -12.14 4.94
C ARG A 58 -29.10 -11.63 3.80
N PRO A 59 -29.01 -10.33 3.51
CA PRO A 59 -28.14 -9.84 2.45
C PRO A 59 -26.65 -10.08 2.73
N LEU A 60 -26.23 -10.01 4.02
CA LEU A 60 -24.87 -10.33 4.43
C LEU A 60 -24.56 -11.81 4.24
N ALA A 61 -25.53 -12.69 4.56
CA ALA A 61 -25.39 -14.13 4.35
C ALA A 61 -25.25 -14.47 2.85
N ILE A 62 -26.01 -13.81 1.98
CA ILE A 62 -25.86 -13.94 0.52
C ILE A 62 -24.46 -13.49 0.08
N GLY A 63 -23.96 -12.39 0.60
CA GLY A 63 -22.61 -11.92 0.34
C GLY A 63 -21.54 -12.91 0.79
N ALA A 64 -21.68 -13.47 2.00
CA ALA A 64 -20.76 -14.48 2.53
C ALA A 64 -20.81 -15.78 1.71
N ALA A 65 -21.99 -16.21 1.29
CA ALA A 65 -22.16 -17.34 0.38
C ALA A 65 -21.49 -17.07 -0.99
N GLY A 66 -21.58 -15.83 -1.51
CA GLY A 66 -20.86 -15.42 -2.71
C GLY A 66 -19.33 -15.51 -2.56
N LEU A 67 -18.77 -15.10 -1.40
CA LEU A 67 -17.34 -15.23 -1.13
C LEU A 67 -16.91 -16.71 -1.02
N ALA A 68 -17.70 -17.53 -0.32
CA ALA A 68 -17.42 -18.97 -0.21
C ALA A 68 -17.48 -19.65 -1.59
N LEU A 69 -18.46 -19.28 -2.41
CA LEU A 69 -18.58 -19.80 -3.77
C LEU A 69 -17.43 -19.32 -4.66
N ALA A 70 -16.96 -18.06 -4.53
CA ALA A 70 -15.81 -17.56 -5.26
C ALA A 70 -14.52 -18.34 -4.91
N ALA A 71 -14.29 -18.62 -3.62
CA ALA A 71 -13.19 -19.45 -3.19
C ALA A 71 -13.27 -20.88 -3.74
N LEU A 72 -14.45 -21.48 -3.70
CA LEU A 72 -14.69 -22.83 -4.18
C LEU A 72 -14.49 -22.94 -5.70
N VAL A 73 -14.99 -21.97 -6.46
CA VAL A 73 -14.81 -21.87 -7.92
C VAL A 73 -13.32 -21.69 -8.26
N ASP A 74 -12.61 -20.86 -7.51
CA ASP A 74 -11.17 -20.61 -7.74
C ASP A 74 -10.37 -21.92 -7.50
N ILE A 75 -10.62 -22.59 -6.38
CA ILE A 75 -9.89 -23.83 -6.02
C ILE A 75 -10.19 -24.98 -6.98
N LEU A 76 -11.45 -25.14 -7.41
CA LEU A 76 -11.87 -26.32 -8.16
C LEU A 76 -11.83 -26.15 -9.67
N LEU A 77 -12.08 -24.95 -10.19
CA LEU A 77 -12.31 -24.72 -11.62
C LEU A 77 -11.28 -23.80 -12.28
N ILE A 78 -10.58 -22.96 -11.49
CA ILE A 78 -9.61 -22.00 -12.05
C ILE A 78 -8.19 -22.59 -11.90
N THR A 79 -7.52 -22.74 -13.03
CA THR A 79 -6.12 -23.15 -13.10
C THR A 79 -5.30 -22.03 -13.72
N PRO A 80 -3.97 -21.99 -13.54
CA PRO A 80 -3.10 -20.99 -14.18
C PRO A 80 -3.19 -20.97 -15.72
N LEU A 81 -3.79 -22.00 -16.30
CA LEU A 81 -3.99 -22.13 -17.75
C LEU A 81 -5.39 -21.66 -18.21
N THR A 82 -6.28 -21.36 -17.28
CA THR A 82 -7.62 -20.88 -17.60
C THR A 82 -7.54 -19.50 -18.25
N SER A 83 -8.24 -19.30 -19.38
CA SER A 83 -8.26 -18.01 -20.04
C SER A 83 -8.93 -16.94 -19.17
N ALA A 84 -8.49 -15.69 -19.29
CA ALA A 84 -9.05 -14.57 -18.53
C ALA A 84 -10.57 -14.41 -18.72
N GLY A 85 -11.07 -14.69 -19.93
CA GLY A 85 -12.50 -14.68 -20.24
C GLY A 85 -13.29 -15.76 -19.50
N ALA A 86 -12.75 -16.99 -19.43
CA ALA A 86 -13.39 -18.08 -18.69
C ALA A 86 -13.37 -17.79 -17.17
N THR A 87 -12.27 -17.29 -16.64
CA THR A 87 -12.16 -16.88 -15.22
C THR A 87 -13.19 -15.82 -14.85
N THR A 88 -13.33 -14.77 -15.67
CA THR A 88 -14.33 -13.71 -15.42
C THR A 88 -15.74 -14.24 -15.47
N LEU A 89 -16.05 -15.16 -16.37
CA LEU A 89 -17.38 -15.73 -16.51
C LEU A 89 -17.72 -16.67 -15.33
N LEU A 90 -16.77 -17.48 -14.89
CA LEU A 90 -16.92 -18.37 -13.74
C LEU A 90 -17.09 -17.59 -12.43
N LEU A 91 -16.36 -16.49 -12.26
CA LEU A 91 -16.42 -15.65 -11.07
C LEU A 91 -17.56 -14.62 -11.10
N ALA A 92 -18.24 -14.40 -12.24
CA ALA A 92 -19.27 -13.37 -12.38
C ALA A 92 -20.40 -13.51 -11.34
N LEU A 93 -20.98 -14.71 -11.21
CA LEU A 93 -22.06 -14.96 -10.25
C LEU A 93 -21.60 -14.82 -8.79
N PRO A 94 -20.51 -15.47 -8.35
CA PRO A 94 -19.97 -15.28 -7.00
C PRO A 94 -19.68 -13.81 -6.66
N VAL A 95 -19.06 -13.08 -7.58
CA VAL A 95 -18.72 -11.66 -7.40
C VAL A 95 -19.98 -10.81 -7.28
N LEU A 96 -21.01 -11.03 -8.11
CA LEU A 96 -22.28 -10.31 -8.02
C LEU A 96 -22.97 -10.55 -6.66
N MET A 97 -22.95 -11.78 -6.16
CA MET A 97 -23.50 -12.11 -4.84
C MET A 97 -22.71 -11.41 -3.72
N ALA A 98 -21.38 -11.41 -3.79
CA ALA A 98 -20.51 -10.74 -2.83
C ALA A 98 -20.74 -9.23 -2.85
N LEU A 99 -20.82 -8.60 -4.03
CA LEU A 99 -21.09 -7.17 -4.19
C LEU A 99 -22.48 -6.78 -3.68
N TYR A 100 -23.49 -7.64 -3.88
CA TYR A 100 -24.82 -7.40 -3.31
C TYR A 100 -24.78 -7.37 -1.78
N GLY A 101 -24.08 -8.33 -1.16
CA GLY A 101 -23.85 -8.33 0.29
C GLY A 101 -23.07 -7.11 0.78
N CYS A 102 -22.03 -6.72 0.06
CA CYS A 102 -21.24 -5.52 0.39
C CYS A 102 -22.02 -4.21 0.25
N ARG A 103 -22.91 -4.14 -0.75
CA ARG A 103 -23.84 -2.99 -0.88
C ARG A 103 -24.77 -2.89 0.32
N ALA A 104 -25.28 -4.01 0.81
CA ALA A 104 -26.11 -4.04 2.02
C ALA A 104 -25.27 -3.68 3.27
N ALA A 105 -24.06 -4.24 3.39
CA ALA A 105 -23.11 -3.89 4.45
C ALA A 105 -22.79 -2.39 4.48
N ALA A 106 -22.51 -1.80 3.32
CA ALA A 106 -22.24 -0.36 3.20
C ALA A 106 -23.43 0.51 3.67
N ARG A 107 -24.67 0.08 3.38
CA ARG A 107 -25.87 0.77 3.89
C ARG A 107 -26.00 0.66 5.40
N MET A 108 -25.74 -0.53 5.98
CA MET A 108 -25.77 -0.75 7.43
C MET A 108 -24.71 0.08 8.14
N LEU A 109 -23.47 0.08 7.62
CA LEU A 109 -22.37 0.89 8.15
C LEU A 109 -22.64 2.39 8.02
N GLY A 110 -23.27 2.82 6.94
CA GLY A 110 -23.64 4.23 6.70
C GLY A 110 -24.73 4.77 7.63
N GLN A 111 -25.49 3.92 8.32
CA GLN A 111 -26.51 4.31 9.29
C GLN A 111 -25.91 4.57 10.69
N SER A 112 -24.73 4.02 10.99
CA SER A 112 -24.00 4.33 12.22
C SER A 112 -23.17 5.60 12.05
N GLU A 113 -23.46 6.64 12.82
CA GLU A 113 -22.76 7.94 12.74
C GLU A 113 -21.25 7.80 13.03
N ILE A 114 -20.91 6.99 14.03
CA ILE A 114 -19.51 6.72 14.41
C ILE A 114 -18.75 6.05 13.26
N LEU A 115 -19.34 5.03 12.62
CA LEU A 115 -18.70 4.31 11.54
C LEU A 115 -18.58 5.13 10.26
N ARG A 116 -19.58 5.96 9.97
CA ARG A 116 -19.53 6.89 8.86
C ARG A 116 -18.33 7.85 8.95
N VAL A 117 -17.89 8.14 10.17
CA VAL A 117 -16.74 9.02 10.44
C VAL A 117 -15.42 8.24 10.42
N VAL A 118 -15.38 7.06 11.05
CA VAL A 118 -14.14 6.30 11.32
C VAL A 118 -13.78 5.36 10.17
N PHE A 119 -14.76 4.74 9.52
CA PHE A 119 -14.50 3.70 8.52
C PHE A 119 -13.72 4.17 7.27
N PRO A 120 -14.05 5.32 6.64
CA PRO A 120 -13.32 5.75 5.46
C PRO A 120 -11.83 6.06 5.70
N PRO A 121 -11.43 6.78 6.78
CA PRO A 121 -10.02 6.95 7.11
C PRO A 121 -9.32 5.62 7.41
N LEU A 122 -9.99 4.69 8.10
CA LEU A 122 -9.43 3.39 8.43
C LEU A 122 -9.15 2.56 7.16
N VAL A 123 -10.08 2.53 6.21
CA VAL A 123 -9.89 1.86 4.91
C VAL A 123 -8.70 2.47 4.16
N LEU A 124 -8.56 3.79 4.19
CA LEU A 124 -7.44 4.47 3.55
C LEU A 124 -6.10 4.08 4.19
N ILE A 125 -6.03 4.04 5.52
CA ILE A 125 -4.83 3.60 6.26
C ILE A 125 -4.48 2.16 5.91
N VAL A 126 -5.47 1.25 5.96
CA VAL A 126 -5.25 -0.17 5.62
C VAL A 126 -4.81 -0.33 4.17
N ALA A 127 -5.39 0.43 3.24
CA ALA A 127 -4.99 0.38 1.83
C ALA A 127 -3.55 0.85 1.61
N VAL A 128 -3.15 1.96 2.24
CA VAL A 128 -1.80 2.52 2.15
C VAL A 128 -0.77 1.57 2.78
N LEU A 129 -0.97 1.19 4.05
CA LEU A 129 -0.05 0.28 4.74
C LEU A 129 -0.02 -1.11 4.09
N GLY A 130 -1.19 -1.64 3.68
CA GLY A 130 -1.29 -2.92 3.00
C GLY A 130 -0.55 -2.94 1.66
N SER A 131 -0.57 -1.83 0.91
CA SER A 131 0.18 -1.72 -0.34
C SER A 131 1.70 -1.71 -0.13
N ILE A 132 2.16 -1.10 0.97
CA ILE A 132 3.59 -1.10 1.35
C ILE A 132 4.02 -2.48 1.84
N LEU A 133 3.28 -3.06 2.80
CA LEU A 133 3.58 -4.38 3.38
C LEU A 133 3.45 -5.51 2.36
N GLY A 134 2.53 -5.39 1.40
CA GLY A 134 2.39 -6.30 0.28
C GLY A 134 3.46 -6.15 -0.80
N GLY A 135 4.40 -5.22 -0.66
CA GLY A 135 5.46 -4.98 -1.65
C GLY A 135 4.98 -4.42 -2.99
N ILE A 136 3.72 -3.93 -3.04
CA ILE A 136 3.12 -3.41 -4.27
C ILE A 136 3.67 -2.03 -4.60
N THR A 137 3.87 -1.19 -3.58
CA THR A 137 4.38 0.18 -3.76
C THR A 137 5.44 0.54 -2.74
N ASN A 138 6.31 1.48 -3.11
CA ASN A 138 7.23 2.11 -2.17
C ASN A 138 6.48 3.08 -1.22
N PRO A 139 7.04 3.41 -0.03
CA PRO A 139 6.40 4.31 0.92
C PRO A 139 6.02 5.68 0.36
N THR A 140 6.86 6.28 -0.52
CA THR A 140 6.63 7.62 -1.06
C THR A 140 5.37 7.71 -1.96
N PRO A 141 5.19 6.84 -2.99
CA PRO A 141 3.95 6.82 -3.76
C PRO A 141 2.72 6.46 -2.92
N ALA A 142 2.86 5.53 -1.96
CA ALA A 142 1.77 5.15 -1.08
C ALA A 142 1.31 6.33 -0.20
N ALA A 143 2.25 7.11 0.36
CA ALA A 143 1.94 8.31 1.12
C ALA A 143 1.23 9.37 0.27
N ALA A 144 1.65 9.56 -1.00
CA ALA A 144 1.00 10.48 -1.91
C ALA A 144 -0.46 10.07 -2.21
N LEU A 145 -0.72 8.78 -2.43
CA LEU A 145 -2.07 8.24 -2.58
C LEU A 145 -2.90 8.42 -1.31
N GLY A 146 -2.29 8.20 -0.14
CA GLY A 146 -2.93 8.43 1.16
C GLY A 146 -3.33 9.89 1.35
N ALA A 147 -2.43 10.83 1.04
CA ALA A 147 -2.70 12.26 1.14
C ALA A 147 -3.81 12.70 0.17
N GLY A 148 -3.74 12.26 -1.09
CA GLY A 148 -4.78 12.52 -2.10
C GLY A 148 -6.15 11.96 -1.69
N GLY A 149 -6.18 10.72 -1.20
CA GLY A 149 -7.40 10.09 -0.69
C GLY A 149 -7.99 10.81 0.52
N ALA A 150 -7.15 11.24 1.46
CA ALA A 150 -7.58 12.02 2.62
C ALA A 150 -8.18 13.38 2.23
N ILE A 151 -7.56 14.09 1.27
CA ILE A 151 -8.07 15.36 0.72
C ILE A 151 -9.44 15.14 0.07
N MET A 152 -9.59 14.13 -0.78
CA MET A 152 -10.86 13.82 -1.45
C MET A 152 -11.95 13.46 -0.44
N LEU A 153 -11.62 12.64 0.56
CA LEU A 153 -12.54 12.24 1.62
C LEU A 153 -13.00 13.42 2.47
N ALA A 154 -12.06 14.28 2.89
CA ALA A 154 -12.37 15.50 3.66
C ALA A 154 -13.25 16.47 2.86
N ALA A 155 -12.97 16.65 1.57
CA ALA A 155 -13.77 17.51 0.70
C ALA A 155 -15.18 16.94 0.46
N TYR A 156 -15.31 15.63 0.27
CA TYR A 156 -16.61 14.96 0.17
C TYR A 156 -17.46 15.18 1.43
N ARG A 157 -16.84 14.99 2.60
CA ARG A 157 -17.49 15.23 3.89
C ARG A 157 -17.91 16.69 4.03
N LYS A 158 -17.04 17.64 3.72
CA LYS A 158 -17.34 19.08 3.78
C LYS A 158 -18.49 19.50 2.87
N LEU A 159 -18.54 18.95 1.64
CA LEU A 159 -19.66 19.18 0.72
C LEU A 159 -20.97 18.62 1.26
N THR A 160 -20.93 17.42 1.82
CA THR A 160 -22.12 16.78 2.42
C THR A 160 -22.65 17.57 3.62
N GLU A 161 -21.78 18.08 4.49
CA GLU A 161 -22.12 18.93 5.64
C GLU A 161 -22.76 20.27 5.20
N THR A 162 -22.31 20.81 4.05
CA THR A 162 -22.87 22.06 3.48
C THR A 162 -24.09 21.84 2.58
N GLY A 163 -24.61 20.62 2.51
CA GLY A 163 -25.77 20.27 1.66
C GLY A 163 -25.48 20.31 0.15
N ARG A 164 -24.22 20.37 -0.25
CA ARG A 164 -23.80 20.33 -1.66
C ARG A 164 -23.53 18.89 -2.10
N SER A 165 -23.78 18.62 -3.40
CA SER A 165 -23.50 17.30 -3.96
C SER A 165 -22.00 17.02 -4.02
N GLY A 166 -21.55 15.92 -3.37
CA GLY A 166 -20.19 15.40 -3.47
C GLY A 166 -19.97 14.47 -4.68
N SER A 167 -20.90 14.41 -5.63
CA SER A 167 -20.86 13.48 -6.75
C SER A 167 -19.60 13.56 -7.60
N ILE A 168 -19.06 14.77 -7.81
CA ILE A 168 -17.81 14.98 -8.58
C ILE A 168 -16.66 14.22 -7.93
N ILE A 169 -16.54 14.26 -6.61
CA ILE A 169 -15.46 13.57 -5.88
C ILE A 169 -15.65 12.06 -5.94
N LEU A 170 -16.90 11.57 -5.83
CA LEU A 170 -17.18 10.14 -5.95
C LEU A 170 -16.84 9.62 -7.35
N TRP A 171 -17.22 10.35 -8.40
CA TRP A 171 -16.88 9.98 -9.77
C TRP A 171 -15.37 10.04 -10.03
N ALA A 172 -14.67 11.04 -9.46
CA ALA A 172 -13.22 11.14 -9.54
C ALA A 172 -12.52 9.97 -8.83
N SER A 173 -13.02 9.55 -7.66
CA SER A 173 -12.54 8.33 -6.98
C SER A 173 -12.79 7.07 -7.80
N GLY A 174 -13.97 6.96 -8.44
CA GLY A 174 -14.29 5.89 -9.37
C GLY A 174 -13.35 5.86 -10.58
N ALA A 175 -13.02 7.03 -11.13
CA ALA A 175 -12.05 7.16 -12.23
C ALA A 175 -10.66 6.67 -11.86
N ILE A 176 -10.20 6.92 -10.62
CA ILE A 176 -8.92 6.36 -10.12
C ILE A 176 -8.97 4.83 -10.13
N VAL A 177 -10.05 4.23 -9.64
CA VAL A 177 -10.21 2.77 -9.63
C VAL A 177 -10.21 2.21 -11.06
N VAL A 178 -10.93 2.84 -11.99
CA VAL A 178 -10.94 2.43 -13.41
C VAL A 178 -9.54 2.56 -14.02
N MET A 179 -8.85 3.66 -13.76
CA MET A 179 -7.47 3.86 -14.23
C MET A 179 -6.52 2.77 -13.73
N LEU A 180 -6.61 2.40 -12.44
CA LEU A 180 -5.81 1.32 -11.85
C LEU A 180 -6.15 -0.04 -12.49
N MET A 181 -7.44 -0.33 -12.67
CA MET A 181 -7.88 -1.57 -13.33
C MET A 181 -7.35 -1.69 -14.76
N VAL A 182 -7.42 -0.60 -15.52
CA VAL A 182 -6.87 -0.56 -16.87
C VAL A 182 -5.35 -0.72 -16.86
N GLY A 183 -4.64 -0.03 -15.94
CA GLY A 183 -3.19 -0.10 -15.82
C GLY A 183 -2.64 -1.47 -15.40
N VAL A 184 -3.42 -2.24 -14.64
CA VAL A 184 -3.05 -3.63 -14.26
C VAL A 184 -3.28 -4.62 -15.41
N ASN A 185 -4.31 -4.41 -16.24
CA ASN A 185 -4.71 -5.35 -17.28
C ASN A 185 -4.08 -5.07 -18.66
N PHE A 186 -3.66 -3.83 -18.91
CA PHE A 186 -3.12 -3.42 -20.21
C PHE A 186 -1.76 -2.76 -20.04
N ASP A 187 -0.84 -3.04 -20.97
CA ASP A 187 0.42 -2.29 -21.05
C ASP A 187 0.14 -0.90 -21.64
N LEU A 188 0.26 0.12 -20.80
CA LEU A 188 0.00 1.52 -21.17
C LEU A 188 1.19 2.21 -21.85
N ARG A 189 2.27 1.46 -22.17
CA ARG A 189 3.46 2.00 -22.85
C ARG A 189 3.19 2.16 -24.34
N VAL A 190 2.85 3.36 -24.76
CA VAL A 190 2.53 3.69 -26.16
C VAL A 190 3.78 3.91 -27.03
N ASN A 191 4.97 3.91 -26.43
CA ASN A 191 6.24 4.20 -27.12
C ASN A 191 6.95 2.94 -27.62
N GLN A 192 6.20 1.89 -28.02
CA GLN A 192 6.74 0.65 -28.58
C GLN A 192 6.44 0.57 -30.09
N GLU A 193 7.31 -0.11 -30.85
CA GLU A 193 7.20 -0.18 -32.31
C GLU A 193 5.95 -0.92 -32.83
N ASN A 194 5.27 -1.74 -32.00
CA ASN A 194 4.09 -2.53 -32.39
C ASN A 194 2.95 -2.39 -31.36
N VAL A 195 2.39 -1.19 -31.25
CA VAL A 195 1.25 -0.94 -30.35
C VAL A 195 -0.06 -1.39 -31.00
N ARG A 196 -0.81 -2.28 -30.33
CA ARG A 196 -2.14 -2.71 -30.79
C ARG A 196 -3.19 -1.61 -30.55
N LEU A 197 -4.22 -1.58 -31.38
CA LEU A 197 -5.35 -0.64 -31.22
C LEU A 197 -5.95 -0.69 -29.82
N GLU A 198 -6.03 -1.88 -29.24
CA GLU A 198 -6.54 -2.09 -27.86
C GLU A 198 -5.74 -1.32 -26.81
N GLN A 199 -4.42 -1.25 -26.96
CA GLN A 199 -3.53 -0.50 -26.04
C GLN A 199 -3.73 1.01 -26.17
N TYR A 200 -3.94 1.52 -27.40
CA TYR A 200 -4.28 2.94 -27.61
C TYR A 200 -5.60 3.31 -26.96
N ILE A 201 -6.63 2.46 -27.07
CA ILE A 201 -7.93 2.68 -26.43
C ILE A 201 -7.76 2.62 -24.92
N ALA A 202 -7.04 1.63 -24.39
CA ALA A 202 -6.78 1.49 -22.97
C ALA A 202 -6.01 2.72 -22.42
N PHE A 203 -4.99 3.20 -23.14
CA PHE A 203 -4.26 4.43 -22.80
C PHE A 203 -5.20 5.65 -22.82
N GLY A 204 -6.03 5.80 -23.84
CA GLY A 204 -6.98 6.91 -23.95
C GLY A 204 -7.97 6.93 -22.78
N VAL A 205 -8.51 5.77 -22.39
CA VAL A 205 -9.40 5.64 -21.23
C VAL A 205 -8.66 5.96 -19.93
N ALA A 206 -7.46 5.38 -19.73
CA ALA A 206 -6.66 5.62 -18.52
C ALA A 206 -6.25 7.10 -18.40
N PHE A 207 -5.85 7.74 -19.52
CA PHE A 207 -5.49 9.15 -19.55
C PHE A 207 -6.71 10.06 -19.29
N GLY A 208 -7.87 9.75 -19.85
CA GLY A 208 -9.11 10.47 -19.56
C GLY A 208 -9.53 10.37 -18.09
N CYS A 209 -9.44 9.15 -17.51
CA CYS A 209 -9.66 8.93 -16.09
C CYS A 209 -8.64 9.69 -15.20
N PHE A 210 -7.38 9.73 -15.61
CA PHE A 210 -6.34 10.50 -14.92
C PHE A 210 -6.65 12.00 -14.91
N LEU A 211 -7.00 12.59 -16.05
CA LEU A 211 -7.37 14.00 -16.13
C LEU A 211 -8.59 14.33 -15.26
N TYR A 212 -9.59 13.44 -15.26
CA TYR A 212 -10.78 13.63 -14.44
C TYR A 212 -10.48 13.47 -12.93
N ALA A 213 -9.61 12.53 -12.55
CA ALA A 213 -9.15 12.38 -11.19
C ALA A 213 -8.36 13.60 -10.71
N MET A 214 -7.47 14.15 -11.56
CA MET A 214 -6.74 15.40 -11.27
C MET A 214 -7.70 16.57 -11.10
N PHE A 215 -8.68 16.71 -11.98
CA PHE A 215 -9.72 17.73 -11.83
C PHE A 215 -10.47 17.57 -10.49
N GLY A 216 -10.86 16.36 -10.15
CA GLY A 216 -11.53 16.06 -8.87
C GLY A 216 -10.67 16.40 -7.65
N LEU A 217 -9.36 16.15 -7.72
CA LEU A 217 -8.40 16.50 -6.67
C LEU A 217 -8.23 18.02 -6.52
N PHE A 218 -8.07 18.74 -7.63
CA PHE A 218 -8.01 20.20 -7.60
C PHE A 218 -9.32 20.83 -7.08
N TYR A 219 -10.46 20.29 -7.50
CA TYR A 219 -11.76 20.71 -6.97
C TYR A 219 -11.88 20.45 -5.47
N ALA A 220 -11.41 19.28 -4.99
CA ALA A 220 -11.37 18.97 -3.57
C ALA A 220 -10.48 19.94 -2.78
N CYS A 221 -9.29 20.26 -3.29
CA CYS A 221 -8.41 21.27 -2.69
C CYS A 221 -9.08 22.65 -2.64
N TRP A 222 -9.76 23.04 -3.71
CA TRP A 222 -10.51 24.30 -3.74
C TRP A 222 -11.61 24.36 -2.69
N VAL A 223 -12.41 23.31 -2.57
CA VAL A 223 -13.48 23.19 -1.56
C VAL A 223 -12.92 23.31 -0.15
N LEU A 224 -11.81 22.61 0.14
CA LEU A 224 -11.18 22.64 1.46
C LEU A 224 -10.47 23.97 1.75
N LEU A 225 -9.93 24.63 0.73
CA LEU A 225 -9.34 25.96 0.87
C LEU A 225 -10.42 27.00 1.20
N ALA A 226 -11.52 27.01 0.43
CA ALA A 226 -12.68 27.85 0.69
C ALA A 226 -13.35 27.57 2.04
N GLY A 227 -13.29 26.30 2.50
CA GLY A 227 -13.79 25.86 3.81
C GLY A 227 -12.84 26.13 4.98
N HIS A 228 -11.71 26.78 4.76
CA HIS A 228 -10.65 27.05 5.76
C HIS A 228 -10.07 25.79 6.44
N VAL A 229 -10.19 24.62 5.83
CA VAL A 229 -9.66 23.36 6.34
C VAL A 229 -8.24 23.11 5.85
N LEU A 230 -7.95 23.42 4.59
CA LEU A 230 -6.67 23.09 3.96
C LEU A 230 -5.51 23.96 4.49
N ALA A 231 -5.76 25.23 4.77
CA ALA A 231 -4.71 26.17 5.19
C ALA A 231 -4.04 25.77 6.53
N PRO A 232 -4.78 25.41 7.60
CA PRO A 232 -4.15 24.87 8.83
C PRO A 232 -3.38 23.57 8.58
N VAL A 233 -3.93 22.65 7.78
CA VAL A 233 -3.27 21.36 7.46
C VAL A 233 -1.93 21.60 6.77
N VAL A 234 -1.88 22.47 5.74
CA VAL A 234 -0.64 22.80 5.05
C VAL A 234 0.37 23.45 5.98
N ARG A 235 -0.09 24.36 6.88
CA ARG A 235 0.78 25.01 7.86
C ARG A 235 1.39 24.00 8.84
N GLU A 236 0.60 23.09 9.39
CA GLU A 236 1.12 22.07 10.30
C GLU A 236 2.06 21.09 9.57
N THR A 237 1.72 20.67 8.36
CA THR A 237 2.62 19.86 7.53
C THR A 237 3.95 20.58 7.27
N ALA A 238 3.91 21.86 6.94
CA ALA A 238 5.12 22.67 6.73
C ALA A 238 5.97 22.76 7.99
N LYS A 239 5.35 22.93 9.16
CA LYS A 239 6.09 22.97 10.45
C LYS A 239 6.79 21.63 10.73
N VAL A 240 6.07 20.52 10.60
CA VAL A 240 6.64 19.17 10.82
C VAL A 240 7.77 18.90 9.82
N THR A 241 7.56 19.23 8.55
CA THR A 241 8.59 19.07 7.52
C THR A 241 9.82 19.93 7.83
N ALA A 242 9.62 21.19 8.20
CA ALA A 242 10.73 22.10 8.57
C ALA A 242 11.49 21.58 9.80
N MET A 243 10.79 21.02 10.79
CA MET A 243 11.40 20.41 11.96
C MET A 243 12.30 19.21 11.55
N VAL A 244 11.79 18.30 10.71
CA VAL A 244 12.57 17.16 10.21
C VAL A 244 13.82 17.61 9.46
N PHE A 245 13.70 18.60 8.57
CA PHE A 245 14.87 19.15 7.86
C PHE A 245 15.88 19.83 8.80
N ALA A 246 15.39 20.55 9.82
CA ALA A 246 16.28 21.16 10.82
C ALA A 246 17.07 20.11 11.60
N ILE A 247 16.43 19.02 12.02
CA ILE A 247 17.07 17.87 12.69
C ILE A 247 18.11 17.25 11.74
N LEU A 248 17.76 17.02 10.49
CA LEU A 248 18.64 16.43 9.49
C LEU A 248 19.89 17.29 9.25
N ILE A 249 19.74 18.59 9.11
CA ILE A 249 20.86 19.53 8.96
C ILE A 249 21.73 19.54 10.25
N GLY A 250 21.09 19.63 11.40
CA GLY A 250 21.78 19.59 12.69
C GLY A 250 22.58 18.30 12.90
N SER A 251 22.01 17.15 12.55
CA SER A 251 22.67 15.85 12.64
C SER A 251 23.88 15.75 11.70
N GLN A 252 23.77 16.28 10.47
CA GLN A 252 24.89 16.30 9.53
C GLN A 252 26.04 17.20 10.03
N LEU A 253 25.73 18.34 10.63
CA LEU A 253 26.74 19.21 11.25
C LEU A 253 27.41 18.53 12.44
N LEU A 254 26.64 17.87 13.30
CA LEU A 254 27.18 17.12 14.45
C LEU A 254 28.09 15.99 13.97
N ASN A 255 27.64 15.22 12.96
CA ASN A 255 28.42 14.13 12.39
C ASN A 255 29.75 14.64 11.79
N LEU A 256 29.72 15.77 11.07
CA LEU A 256 30.91 16.42 10.54
C LEU A 256 31.88 16.79 11.65
N VAL A 257 31.42 17.33 12.76
CA VAL A 257 32.25 17.68 13.93
C VAL A 257 32.86 16.42 14.55
N ILE A 258 32.06 15.37 14.77
CA ILE A 258 32.54 14.10 15.33
C ILE A 258 33.66 13.49 14.47
N ILE A 259 33.47 13.44 13.15
CA ILE A 259 34.45 12.95 12.19
C ILE A 259 35.73 13.82 12.24
N SER A 260 35.55 15.15 12.21
CA SER A 260 36.69 16.09 12.20
C SER A 260 37.58 15.98 13.45
N PHE A 261 37.01 15.65 14.60
CA PHE A 261 37.75 15.43 15.84
C PHE A 261 38.19 13.97 16.04
N GLY A 262 37.96 13.10 15.06
CA GLY A 262 38.30 11.67 15.15
C GLY A 262 37.42 10.90 16.15
N GLY A 263 36.29 11.44 16.57
CA GLY A 263 35.40 10.82 17.55
C GLY A 263 34.88 9.46 17.10
N GLU A 264 34.66 9.30 15.81
CA GLU A 264 34.29 8.01 15.21
C GLU A 264 35.35 6.93 15.51
N HIS A 265 36.62 7.25 15.37
CA HIS A 265 37.71 6.32 15.63
C HIS A 265 37.77 5.87 17.11
N TYR A 266 37.55 6.80 18.04
CA TYR A 266 37.52 6.48 19.47
C TYR A 266 36.35 5.58 19.84
N ILE A 267 35.16 5.86 19.31
CA ILE A 267 33.96 5.04 19.52
C ILE A 267 34.16 3.64 18.94
N GLN A 268 34.68 3.55 17.72
CA GLN A 268 34.96 2.27 17.07
C GLN A 268 36.02 1.48 17.85
N GLN A 269 37.08 2.12 18.31
CA GLN A 269 38.11 1.48 19.12
C GLN A 269 37.56 0.96 20.45
N PHE A 270 36.72 1.73 21.11
CA PHE A 270 36.03 1.31 22.33
C PHE A 270 35.12 0.11 22.08
N LEU A 271 34.28 0.15 21.04
CA LEU A 271 33.39 -0.95 20.71
C LEU A 271 34.14 -2.22 20.28
N ARG A 272 35.26 -2.09 19.56
CA ARG A 272 36.15 -3.21 19.17
C ARG A 272 37.00 -3.76 20.33
N SER A 273 37.02 -3.11 21.48
CA SER A 273 37.72 -3.65 22.67
C SER A 273 36.97 -4.82 23.31
N PHE A 274 35.73 -5.07 22.90
CA PHE A 274 34.97 -6.24 23.32
C PHE A 274 35.21 -7.40 22.35
N ASP A 275 35.61 -8.55 22.87
CA ASP A 275 35.99 -9.73 22.08
C ASP A 275 34.77 -10.43 21.41
N GLN A 276 33.56 -10.18 21.89
CA GLN A 276 32.34 -10.84 21.42
C GLN A 276 31.42 -9.86 20.71
N GLU A 277 31.09 -10.14 19.46
CA GLU A 277 30.15 -9.33 18.65
C GLU A 277 28.77 -9.17 19.32
N TRP A 278 28.26 -10.20 19.95
CA TRP A 278 27.00 -10.16 20.70
C TRP A 278 27.03 -9.17 21.87
N THR A 279 28.18 -9.04 22.55
CA THR A 279 28.36 -8.06 23.63
C THR A 279 28.26 -6.64 23.08
N VAL A 280 28.92 -6.39 21.96
CA VAL A 280 28.88 -5.09 21.27
C VAL A 280 27.45 -4.77 20.83
N PHE A 281 26.78 -5.73 20.20
CA PHE A 281 25.40 -5.57 19.76
C PHE A 281 24.47 -5.25 20.94
N LEU A 282 24.51 -6.03 22.01
CA LEU A 282 23.68 -5.80 23.20
C LEU A 282 23.97 -4.45 23.87
N LEU A 283 25.26 -4.05 23.93
CA LEU A 283 25.66 -2.75 24.47
C LEU A 283 25.06 -1.61 23.65
N VAL A 284 25.15 -1.70 22.33
CA VAL A 284 24.58 -0.68 21.44
C VAL A 284 23.05 -0.66 21.54
N MET A 285 22.41 -1.81 21.58
CA MET A 285 20.96 -1.90 21.78
C MET A 285 20.51 -1.27 23.13
N LEU A 286 21.30 -1.47 24.20
CA LEU A 286 21.04 -0.84 25.49
C LEU A 286 21.20 0.67 25.41
N ILE A 287 22.23 1.16 24.73
CA ILE A 287 22.44 2.60 24.52
C ILE A 287 21.30 3.20 23.71
N LEU A 288 20.89 2.56 22.61
CA LEU A 288 19.76 2.99 21.79
C LEU A 288 18.46 3.01 22.58
N PHE A 289 18.23 1.99 23.40
CA PHE A 289 17.05 1.93 24.27
C PHE A 289 17.01 3.11 25.25
N ILE A 290 18.15 3.45 25.90
CA ILE A 290 18.23 4.61 26.81
C ILE A 290 18.04 5.92 26.04
N LEU A 291 18.68 6.06 24.87
CA LEU A 291 18.54 7.25 24.03
C LEU A 291 17.12 7.44 23.51
N GLY A 292 16.38 6.36 23.25
CA GLY A 292 14.98 6.40 22.81
C GLY A 292 14.02 7.05 23.80
N PHE A 293 14.40 7.21 25.09
CA PHE A 293 13.62 8.01 26.05
C PHE A 293 13.85 9.51 25.91
N VAL A 294 14.92 9.93 25.25
CA VAL A 294 15.33 11.34 25.15
C VAL A 294 15.30 11.85 23.72
N LEU A 295 15.71 11.02 22.77
CA LEU A 295 15.79 11.34 21.35
C LEU A 295 14.61 10.75 20.59
N ASP A 296 14.16 11.45 19.54
CA ASP A 296 13.21 10.91 18.58
C ASP A 296 13.91 9.88 17.66
N PHE A 297 13.12 8.97 17.06
CA PHE A 297 13.66 7.92 16.17
C PHE A 297 14.45 8.49 14.98
N LEU A 298 14.05 9.65 14.44
CA LEU A 298 14.79 10.33 13.37
C LEU A 298 16.18 10.77 13.82
N GLU A 299 16.31 11.28 15.04
CA GLU A 299 17.60 11.68 15.61
C GLU A 299 18.52 10.47 15.80
N ILE A 300 17.95 9.36 16.28
CA ILE A 300 18.71 8.11 16.45
C ILE A 300 19.24 7.63 15.09
N ILE A 301 18.38 7.58 14.07
CA ILE A 301 18.78 7.11 12.72
C ILE A 301 19.85 8.02 12.10
N TYR A 302 19.72 9.32 12.23
CA TYR A 302 20.62 10.26 11.54
C TYR A 302 21.91 10.58 12.34
N ILE A 303 21.91 10.39 13.65
CA ILE A 303 23.08 10.70 14.49
C ILE A 303 23.79 9.42 14.94
N VAL A 304 23.06 8.50 15.57
CA VAL A 304 23.67 7.37 16.26
C VAL A 304 24.05 6.26 15.29
N VAL A 305 23.16 5.90 14.38
CA VAL A 305 23.42 4.81 13.43
C VAL A 305 24.65 5.05 12.55
N PRO A 306 24.92 6.22 11.97
CA PRO A 306 26.17 6.45 11.25
C PRO A 306 27.43 6.25 12.07
N ILE A 307 27.40 6.53 13.37
CA ILE A 307 28.55 6.42 14.27
C ILE A 307 28.82 4.96 14.65
N VAL A 308 27.79 4.21 15.01
CA VAL A 308 27.92 2.81 15.47
C VAL A 308 27.84 1.78 14.33
N GLY A 309 27.22 2.16 13.21
CA GLY A 309 26.99 1.29 12.05
C GLY A 309 28.24 0.58 11.52
N PRO A 310 29.39 1.26 11.29
CA PRO A 310 30.61 0.62 10.80
C PRO A 310 31.11 -0.54 11.67
N VAL A 311 30.79 -0.54 12.96
CA VAL A 311 31.17 -1.63 13.88
C VAL A 311 30.13 -2.75 13.86
N ILE A 312 28.83 -2.43 13.89
CA ILE A 312 27.76 -3.43 14.00
C ILE A 312 27.55 -4.16 12.67
N TYR A 313 27.61 -3.42 11.55
CA TYR A 313 27.43 -4.01 10.21
C TYR A 313 28.71 -4.67 9.65
N GLY A 314 29.87 -4.43 10.26
CA GLY A 314 31.14 -5.04 9.85
C GLY A 314 31.42 -6.41 10.45
N GLY A 315 30.52 -6.95 11.28
CA GLY A 315 30.63 -8.24 11.96
C GLY A 315 30.07 -9.41 11.17
N THR A 316 29.89 -10.55 11.84
CA THR A 316 29.32 -11.78 11.28
C THR A 316 27.79 -11.82 11.35
N LEU A 317 27.16 -10.88 12.07
CA LEU A 317 25.70 -10.78 12.19
C LEU A 317 25.08 -10.31 10.87
N ASP A 318 23.92 -10.89 10.52
CA ASP A 318 23.19 -10.51 9.32
C ASP A 318 22.78 -9.02 9.39
N PRO A 319 23.23 -8.17 8.44
CA PRO A 319 22.92 -6.74 8.43
C PRO A 319 21.43 -6.43 8.37
N ALA A 320 20.63 -7.27 7.69
CA ALA A 320 19.19 -7.09 7.62
C ALA A 320 18.54 -7.33 8.98
N TRP A 321 18.95 -8.39 9.68
CA TRP A 321 18.49 -8.68 11.03
C TRP A 321 18.88 -7.58 12.03
N VAL A 322 20.14 -7.10 11.99
CA VAL A 322 20.63 -5.99 12.82
C VAL A 322 19.79 -4.71 12.58
N THR A 323 19.52 -4.39 11.32
CA THR A 323 18.70 -3.21 10.95
C THR A 323 17.28 -3.33 11.53
N ILE A 324 16.65 -4.50 11.42
CA ILE A 324 15.32 -4.74 11.98
C ILE A 324 15.34 -4.55 13.50
N MET A 325 16.34 -5.09 14.20
CA MET A 325 16.46 -4.97 15.65
C MET A 325 16.67 -3.52 16.12
N ILE A 326 17.41 -2.70 15.33
CA ILE A 326 17.59 -1.27 15.64
C ILE A 326 16.29 -0.47 15.45
N THR A 327 15.43 -0.90 14.54
CA THR A 327 14.17 -0.18 14.21
C THR A 327 12.99 -0.56 15.07
N ILE A 328 13.05 -1.64 15.83
CA ILE A 328 12.02 -2.09 16.78
C ILE A 328 12.28 -1.48 18.15
#